data_a47cb3ee5dd3547f3e7e5dc54e814c9f
#
_entry.id   a47cb3ee5dd3547f3e7e5dc54e814c9f
#
_cell.length_a   1.000
_cell.length_b   1.000
_cell.length_c   1.000
_cell.angle_alpha   90.00
_cell.angle_beta   90.00
_cell.angle_gamma   90.00
#
_symmetry.space_group_name_H-M   'P 1'
#
loop_
_entity.id
_entity.type
_entity.pdbx_description
1 polymer ?
#
loop_
_entity_poly.entity_id
_entity_poly.type
_entity_poly.pdbx_seq_one_letter_code
_entity_poly.pdbx_strand_id
1 'polypeptide(L)'
;MRITIISTPIGFLGSGKGGGVEVTLNSLVNGLTKQNHFINVVAPNNSILSENSIFAKLVTVNGLEQKSWQHQDYFTKTNISKTSIVSIMFEKALSLMKDCDAIINLSYDFLPISKTLEVNFPILHIIS
;
A
#
# COMPACT_ATOMS: atom_id res chain seq x y z
N MET A 1 -16.29 5.82 -7.32
CA MET A 1 -15.90 4.57 -6.60
C MET A 1 -15.12 4.92 -5.35
N ARG A 2 -15.15 4.02 -4.40
CA ARG A 2 -14.29 4.09 -3.21
C ARG A 2 -13.18 3.06 -3.37
N ILE A 3 -11.94 3.51 -3.35
CA ILE A 3 -10.76 2.68 -3.66
C ILE A 3 -9.79 2.75 -2.49
N THR A 4 -9.29 1.61 -2.05
CA THR A 4 -8.23 1.54 -1.05
C THR A 4 -6.91 1.23 -1.76
N ILE A 5 -5.89 2.03 -1.51
CA ILE A 5 -4.54 1.84 -2.06
C ILE A 5 -3.61 1.41 -0.94
N ILE A 6 -2.89 0.30 -1.16
CA ILE A 6 -1.85 -0.16 -0.24
C ILE A 6 -0.52 0.38 -0.74
N SER A 7 0.17 1.13 0.12
CA SER A 7 1.45 1.77 -0.19
C SER A 7 2.60 0.78 -0.25
N THR A 8 3.76 1.27 -0.65
CA THR A 8 5.02 0.53 -0.54
C THR A 8 5.37 0.30 0.92
N PRO A 9 5.92 -0.88 1.26
CA PRO A 9 6.39 -1.17 2.62
C PRO A 9 7.80 -0.61 2.89
N ILE A 10 8.46 -0.06 1.87
CA ILE A 10 9.83 0.44 1.96
C ILE A 10 9.80 1.91 2.37
N GLY A 11 10.09 2.16 3.63
CA GLY A 11 9.97 3.49 4.22
C GLY A 11 8.52 3.93 4.35
N PHE A 12 8.33 5.17 4.72
CA PHE A 12 7.01 5.81 4.76
C PHE A 12 6.88 6.78 3.57
N LEU A 13 5.66 7.12 3.20
CA LEU A 13 5.40 8.06 2.12
C LEU A 13 5.94 9.46 2.50
N GLY A 14 6.73 10.03 1.63
CA GLY A 14 7.45 11.28 1.89
C GLY A 14 8.88 11.07 2.36
N SER A 15 9.29 9.84 2.68
CA SER A 15 10.67 9.53 3.07
C SER A 15 11.65 9.53 1.89
N GLY A 16 11.15 9.32 0.67
CA GLY A 16 11.97 9.12 -0.52
C GLY A 16 12.52 7.71 -0.67
N LYS A 17 12.43 6.87 0.35
CA LYS A 17 12.96 5.50 0.31
C LYS A 17 12.22 4.60 -0.68
N GLY A 18 10.94 4.85 -0.91
CA GLY A 18 10.13 4.11 -1.88
C GLY A 18 10.40 4.47 -3.33
N GLY A 19 11.14 5.56 -3.57
CA GLY A 19 11.53 5.97 -4.92
C GLY A 19 10.36 6.21 -5.86
N GLY A 20 10.43 5.59 -7.05
CA GLY A 20 9.41 5.77 -8.08
C GLY A 20 8.01 5.30 -7.68
N VAL A 21 7.90 4.36 -6.74
CA VAL A 21 6.61 3.89 -6.25
C VAL A 21 5.85 4.99 -5.51
N GLU A 22 6.55 5.83 -4.74
CA GLU A 22 5.94 6.97 -4.07
C GLU A 22 5.39 7.98 -5.09
N VAL A 23 6.13 8.24 -6.16
CA VAL A 23 5.70 9.12 -7.25
C VAL A 23 4.45 8.54 -7.94
N THR A 24 4.48 7.26 -8.25
CA THR A 24 3.35 6.56 -8.88
C THR A 24 2.10 6.63 -7.99
N LEU A 25 2.25 6.38 -6.70
CA LEU A 25 1.14 6.43 -5.76
C LEU A 25 0.51 7.83 -5.71
N ASN A 26 1.33 8.86 -5.56
CA ASN A 26 0.85 10.24 -5.50
C ASN A 26 0.13 10.64 -6.80
N SER A 27 0.68 10.26 -7.95
CA SER A 27 0.04 10.52 -9.25
C SER A 27 -1.32 9.81 -9.35
N LEU A 28 -1.39 8.57 -8.89
CA LEU A 28 -2.60 7.78 -8.91
C LEU A 28 -3.68 8.39 -8.01
N VAL A 29 -3.32 8.77 -6.79
CA VAL A 29 -4.24 9.43 -5.85
C VAL A 29 -4.77 10.72 -6.46
N ASN A 30 -3.89 11.56 -7.01
CA ASN A 30 -4.29 12.83 -7.62
C ASN A 30 -5.22 12.62 -8.81
N GLY A 31 -4.90 11.68 -9.69
CA GLY A 31 -5.72 11.39 -10.86
C GLY A 31 -7.11 10.88 -10.50
N LEU A 32 -7.18 9.95 -9.55
CA LEU A 32 -8.45 9.35 -9.12
C LEU A 32 -9.32 10.36 -8.34
N THR A 33 -8.73 11.17 -7.48
CA THR A 33 -9.49 12.16 -6.72
C THR A 33 -10.03 13.27 -7.63
N LYS A 34 -9.31 13.64 -8.69
CA LYS A 34 -9.80 14.58 -9.72
C LYS A 34 -11.01 14.05 -10.47
N GLN A 35 -11.15 12.73 -10.54
CA GLN A 35 -12.33 12.09 -11.13
C GLN A 35 -13.43 11.79 -10.10
N ASN A 36 -13.35 12.41 -8.92
CA ASN A 36 -14.33 12.30 -7.84
C ASN A 36 -14.42 10.92 -7.19
N HIS A 37 -13.36 10.11 -7.27
CA HIS A 37 -13.26 8.88 -6.52
C HIS A 37 -12.78 9.16 -5.09
N PHE A 38 -13.29 8.41 -4.12
CA PHE A 38 -12.84 8.47 -2.73
C PHE A 38 -11.73 7.46 -2.51
N ILE A 39 -10.59 7.93 -2.00
CA ILE A 39 -9.39 7.12 -1.88
C ILE A 39 -8.99 6.99 -0.40
N ASN A 40 -8.81 5.74 0.06
CA ASN A 40 -8.11 5.47 1.31
C ASN A 40 -6.70 4.97 0.95
N VAL A 41 -5.68 5.57 1.54
CA VAL A 41 -4.30 5.13 1.37
C VAL A 41 -3.84 4.50 2.67
N VAL A 42 -3.55 3.20 2.65
CA VAL A 42 -2.97 2.48 3.78
C VAL A 42 -1.46 2.53 3.64
N ALA A 43 -0.80 3.10 4.64
CA ALA A 43 0.63 3.38 4.57
C ALA A 43 1.29 3.27 5.95
N PRO A 44 2.63 3.14 6.02
CA PRO A 44 3.35 3.13 7.31
C PRO A 44 3.18 4.45 8.06
N ASN A 45 3.34 4.40 9.39
CA ASN A 45 3.33 5.60 10.23
C ASN A 45 4.31 6.65 9.70
N ASN A 46 4.00 7.92 9.95
CA ASN A 46 4.72 9.11 9.50
C ASN A 46 4.57 9.40 7.99
N SER A 47 3.76 8.62 7.27
CA SER A 47 3.49 8.90 5.86
C SER A 47 2.71 10.19 5.68
N ILE A 48 2.98 10.87 4.56
CA ILE A 48 2.25 12.06 4.12
C ILE A 48 1.90 11.92 2.65
N LEU A 49 0.77 12.50 2.24
CA LEU A 49 0.40 12.60 0.84
C LEU A 49 0.87 13.95 0.29
N SER A 50 1.29 13.98 -0.98
CA SER A 50 1.83 15.19 -1.61
C SER A 50 0.79 16.29 -1.82
N GLU A 51 -0.49 15.93 -1.88
CA GLU A 51 -1.59 16.88 -2.00
C GLU A 51 -2.69 16.54 -0.99
N ASN A 52 -3.28 17.58 -0.39
CA ASN A 52 -4.44 17.43 0.47
C ASN A 52 -5.69 17.49 -0.41
N SER A 53 -6.44 16.41 -0.45
CA SER A 53 -7.73 16.34 -1.13
C SER A 53 -8.79 15.90 -0.12
N ILE A 54 -9.97 16.48 -0.24
CA ILE A 54 -11.13 16.07 0.56
C ILE A 54 -11.58 14.65 0.22
N PHE A 55 -11.17 14.13 -0.93
CA PHE A 55 -11.49 12.77 -1.38
C PHE A 55 -10.40 11.76 -1.07
N ALA A 56 -9.32 12.16 -0.43
CA ALA A 56 -8.23 11.26 -0.04
C ALA A 56 -8.07 11.23 1.47
N LYS A 57 -7.99 10.02 2.02
CA LYS A 57 -7.77 9.79 3.44
C LYS A 57 -6.57 8.89 3.62
N LEU A 58 -5.63 9.33 4.46
CA LEU A 58 -4.45 8.54 4.81
C LEU A 58 -4.75 7.73 6.08
N VAL A 59 -4.58 6.42 5.98
CA VAL A 59 -4.74 5.47 7.09
C VAL A 59 -3.36 4.90 7.39
N THR A 60 -2.75 5.33 8.49
CA THR A 60 -1.41 4.90 8.85
C THR A 60 -1.44 3.69 9.79
N VAL A 61 -0.46 2.82 9.62
CA VAL A 61 -0.29 1.63 10.45
C VAL A 61 1.15 1.49 10.91
N ASN A 62 1.36 0.79 12.00
CA ASN A 62 2.68 0.53 12.57
C ASN A 62 3.07 -0.93 12.39
N GLY A 63 4.30 -1.18 11.97
CA GLY A 63 4.82 -2.52 11.78
C GLY A 63 6.33 -2.50 11.53
N LEU A 64 6.93 -3.68 11.43
CA LEU A 64 8.36 -3.80 11.16
C LEU A 64 8.66 -3.35 9.73
N GLU A 65 9.58 -2.38 9.59
CA GLU A 65 9.99 -1.84 8.31
C GLU A 65 10.60 -2.93 7.43
N GLN A 66 10.23 -2.92 6.16
CA GLN A 66 10.84 -3.78 5.15
C GLN A 66 11.99 -3.04 4.48
N LYS A 67 13.13 -3.72 4.34
CA LYS A 67 14.29 -3.17 3.64
C LYS A 67 14.10 -3.28 2.13
N SER A 68 14.71 -2.34 1.41
CA SER A 68 14.76 -2.38 -0.05
C SER A 68 15.37 -3.71 -0.55
N TRP A 69 14.88 -4.21 -1.68
CA TRP A 69 15.43 -5.40 -2.33
C TRP A 69 16.93 -5.28 -2.61
N GLN A 70 17.43 -4.08 -2.84
CA GLN A 70 18.86 -3.82 -3.08
C GLN A 70 19.74 -4.14 -1.86
N HIS A 71 19.15 -4.21 -0.67
CA HIS A 71 19.84 -4.48 0.59
C HIS A 71 19.49 -5.85 1.16
N GLN A 72 18.70 -6.66 0.45
CA GLN A 72 18.37 -8.01 0.87
C GLN A 72 19.29 -9.03 0.21
N ASP A 73 19.71 -10.02 0.99
CA ASP A 73 20.44 -11.17 0.46
C ASP A 73 19.49 -12.05 -0.37
N TYR A 74 19.91 -12.41 -1.57
CA TYR A 74 19.14 -13.26 -2.49
C TYR A 74 18.75 -14.61 -1.88
N PHE A 75 19.51 -15.09 -0.92
CA PHE A 75 19.33 -16.42 -0.31
C PHE A 75 18.56 -16.38 1.00
N THR A 76 18.22 -15.19 1.50
CA THR A 76 17.42 -15.08 2.71
C THR A 76 15.96 -15.26 2.36
N LYS A 77 15.38 -16.39 2.74
CA LYS A 77 13.93 -16.56 2.70
C LYS A 77 13.31 -15.52 3.63
N THR A 78 12.63 -14.54 3.06
CA THR A 78 11.85 -13.60 3.83
C THR A 78 10.67 -14.34 4.45
N ASN A 79 10.84 -14.80 5.68
CA ASN A 79 9.69 -15.15 6.50
C ASN A 79 8.93 -13.88 6.83
N ILE A 80 7.86 -13.63 6.08
CA ILE A 80 6.98 -12.51 6.35
C ILE A 80 6.27 -12.80 7.65
N SER A 81 6.74 -12.20 8.74
CA SER A 81 6.08 -12.34 10.02
C SER A 81 4.76 -11.59 10.01
N LYS A 82 3.80 -12.01 10.85
CA LYS A 82 2.52 -11.31 11.01
C LYS A 82 2.69 -9.87 11.51
N THR A 83 3.87 -9.52 12.04
CA THR A 83 4.21 -8.19 12.52
C THR A 83 4.89 -7.32 11.47
N SER A 84 5.17 -7.87 10.26
CA SER A 84 5.75 -7.09 9.18
C SER A 84 4.78 -6.00 8.72
N ILE A 85 5.35 -4.87 8.26
CA ILE A 85 4.52 -3.76 7.77
C ILE A 85 3.64 -4.18 6.58
N VAL A 86 4.12 -5.07 5.72
CA VAL A 86 3.35 -5.60 4.59
C VAL A 86 2.10 -6.32 5.07
N SER A 87 2.26 -7.23 6.04
CA SER A 87 1.15 -7.98 6.60
C SER A 87 0.12 -7.05 7.25
N ILE A 88 0.58 -6.09 8.05
CA ILE A 88 -0.28 -5.16 8.77
C ILE A 88 -1.03 -4.25 7.81
N MET A 89 -0.36 -3.72 6.78
CA MET A 89 -1.02 -2.89 5.76
C MET A 89 -2.09 -3.69 5.00
N PHE A 90 -1.79 -4.92 4.63
CA PHE A 90 -2.73 -5.75 3.89
C PHE A 90 -3.95 -6.09 4.75
N GLU A 91 -3.75 -6.46 6.00
CA GLU A 91 -4.85 -6.73 6.95
C GLU A 91 -5.71 -5.48 7.18
N LYS A 92 -5.07 -4.30 7.28
CA LYS A 92 -5.82 -3.04 7.41
C LYS A 92 -6.67 -2.77 6.19
N ALA A 93 -6.11 -2.98 4.98
CA ALA A 93 -6.87 -2.82 3.74
C ALA A 93 -8.06 -3.77 3.68
N LEU A 94 -7.87 -5.03 4.07
CA LEU A 94 -8.96 -6.01 4.12
C LEU A 94 -10.05 -5.59 5.10
N SER A 95 -9.70 -4.97 6.21
CA SER A 95 -10.68 -4.45 7.18
C SER A 95 -11.55 -3.33 6.61
N LEU A 96 -11.09 -2.67 5.55
CA LEU A 96 -11.82 -1.59 4.88
C LEU A 96 -12.64 -2.08 3.67
N MET A 97 -12.66 -3.38 3.38
CA MET A 97 -13.36 -3.92 2.20
C MET A 97 -14.84 -3.55 2.15
N LYS A 98 -15.51 -3.48 3.29
CA LYS A 98 -16.93 -3.13 3.37
C LYS A 98 -17.21 -1.70 2.89
N ASP A 99 -16.21 -0.84 2.98
CA ASP A 99 -16.30 0.58 2.68
C ASP A 99 -15.60 0.95 1.38
N CYS A 100 -15.19 -0.03 0.58
CA CYS A 100 -14.54 0.24 -0.70
C CYS A 100 -15.01 -0.73 -1.78
N ASP A 101 -14.78 -0.35 -3.03
CA ASP A 101 -15.18 -1.11 -4.22
C ASP A 101 -14.04 -1.94 -4.79
N ALA A 102 -12.80 -1.52 -4.56
CA ALA A 102 -11.61 -2.21 -5.04
C ALA A 102 -10.38 -1.83 -4.22
N ILE A 103 -9.37 -2.68 -4.27
CA ILE A 103 -8.06 -2.43 -3.64
C ILE A 103 -7.01 -2.39 -4.74
N ILE A 104 -6.13 -1.39 -4.68
CA ILE A 104 -4.94 -1.29 -5.52
C ILE A 104 -3.72 -1.51 -4.63
N ASN A 105 -2.92 -2.51 -4.93
CA ASN A 105 -1.74 -2.87 -4.14
C ASN A 105 -0.46 -2.43 -4.85
N LEU A 106 0.31 -1.58 -4.18
CA LEU A 106 1.63 -1.12 -4.63
C LEU A 106 2.76 -1.72 -3.80
N SER A 107 2.46 -2.60 -2.87
CA SER A 107 3.49 -3.28 -2.09
C SER A 107 4.06 -4.46 -2.88
N TYR A 108 5.35 -4.43 -3.14
CA TYR A 108 6.03 -5.48 -3.89
C TYR A 108 6.37 -6.65 -2.99
N ASP A 109 5.41 -7.50 -2.74
CA ASP A 109 5.67 -8.66 -1.92
C ASP A 109 4.80 -9.84 -2.36
N PHE A 110 5.30 -11.02 -2.08
CA PHE A 110 4.58 -12.26 -2.35
C PHE A 110 3.30 -12.37 -1.52
N LEU A 111 3.31 -11.87 -0.28
CA LEU A 111 2.18 -12.02 0.64
C LEU A 111 0.87 -11.44 0.09
N PRO A 112 0.79 -10.18 -0.38
CA PRO A 112 -0.44 -9.66 -0.94
C PRO A 112 -0.93 -10.46 -2.16
N ILE A 113 -0.01 -10.92 -2.99
CA ILE A 113 -0.35 -11.71 -4.18
C ILE A 113 -0.94 -13.05 -3.77
N SER A 114 -0.31 -13.75 -2.81
CA SER A 114 -0.81 -15.05 -2.33
C SER A 114 -2.15 -14.91 -1.60
N LYS A 115 -2.32 -13.86 -0.81
CA LYS A 115 -3.56 -13.60 -0.07
C LYS A 115 -4.74 -13.28 -0.99
N THR A 116 -4.49 -12.73 -2.18
CA THR A 116 -5.53 -12.44 -3.17
C THR A 116 -6.28 -13.70 -3.57
N LEU A 117 -5.60 -14.85 -3.59
CA LEU A 117 -6.22 -16.14 -3.91
C LEU A 117 -7.24 -16.59 -2.85
N GLU A 118 -7.14 -16.08 -1.64
CA GLU A 118 -8.01 -16.41 -0.52
C GLU A 118 -9.17 -15.42 -0.34
N VAL A 119 -9.15 -14.31 -1.07
CA VAL A 119 -10.09 -13.20 -0.90
C VAL A 119 -10.96 -13.06 -2.15
N ASN A 120 -12.28 -13.06 -1.96
CA ASN A 120 -13.22 -12.83 -3.05
C ASN A 120 -13.55 -11.34 -3.15
N PHE A 121 -12.57 -10.55 -3.62
CA PHE A 121 -12.67 -9.09 -3.74
C PHE A 121 -11.72 -8.59 -4.83
N PRO A 122 -12.10 -7.54 -5.60
CA PRO A 122 -11.24 -7.01 -6.66
C PRO A 122 -9.97 -6.36 -6.08
N ILE A 123 -8.82 -6.97 -6.38
CA ILE A 123 -7.51 -6.46 -5.99
C ILE A 123 -6.64 -6.37 -7.24
N LEU A 124 -6.18 -5.16 -7.55
CA LEU A 124 -5.25 -4.89 -8.64
C LEU A 124 -3.84 -4.73 -8.07
N HIS A 125 -2.92 -5.56 -8.54
CA HIS A 125 -1.51 -5.43 -8.19
C HIS A 125 -0.78 -4.64 -9.27
N ILE A 126 -0.07 -3.58 -8.85
CA ILE A 126 0.79 -2.80 -9.73
C ILE A 126 2.23 -3.19 -9.42
N ILE A 127 2.89 -3.78 -10.40
CA ILE A 127 4.27 -4.23 -10.32
C ILE A 127 5.10 -3.41 -11.31
N SER A 128 6.15 -2.78 -10.83
CA SER A 128 7.04 -1.99 -11.68
C SER A 128 8.49 -2.43 -11.61
#